data_9db51a2766e9d2b5f94f7798998faa59
#
_entry.id   9db51a2766e9d2b5f94f7798998faa59
#
_cell.length_a   1.000
_cell.length_b   1.000
_cell.length_c   1.000
_cell.angle_alpha   90.00
_cell.angle_beta   90.00
_cell.angle_gamma   90.00
#
_symmetry.space_group_name_H-M   'P 1'
#
loop_
_entity.id
_entity.type
_entity.pdbx_description
1 polymer ?
#
loop_
_entity_poly.entity_id
_entity_poly.type
_entity_poly.pdbx_seq_one_letter_code
_entity_poly.pdbx_strand_id
1 'polypeptide(L)'
;MRLERVEKGTTRMQKTDVRYQAFVTILNEQLRPAMGCTEPIAIAYAAALARRILGEPVESARVRVSGNIIKNAKSVTVPNTDGKKGIEAACAAGIIGGDPDLELEVISRLTQEDLN
;
A
#
# COMPACT_ATOMS: atom_id res chain seq x y z
N MET A 1 -18.99 6.89 36.20
CA MET A 1 -19.52 6.94 34.83
C MET A 1 -19.93 5.55 34.42
N ARG A 2 -21.21 5.31 34.27
CA ARG A 2 -21.76 4.00 33.88
C ARG A 2 -21.89 4.03 32.36
N LEU A 3 -21.09 3.25 31.67
CA LEU A 3 -21.29 3.01 30.24
C LEU A 3 -22.44 2.02 30.09
N GLU A 4 -23.62 2.51 29.77
CA GLU A 4 -24.73 1.66 29.37
C GLU A 4 -24.42 1.12 27.98
N ARG A 5 -24.27 -0.20 27.91
CA ARG A 5 -24.22 -0.92 26.63
C ARG A 5 -25.60 -0.78 25.99
N VAL A 6 -25.69 0.06 24.97
CA VAL A 6 -26.89 0.11 24.12
C VAL A 6 -26.95 -1.22 23.37
N GLU A 7 -27.72 -2.17 23.93
CA GLU A 7 -28.16 -3.35 23.19
C GLU A 7 -29.27 -2.91 22.20
N LYS A 8 -28.87 -2.19 21.16
CA LYS A 8 -29.66 -2.16 19.95
C LYS A 8 -29.55 -3.54 19.34
N GLY A 9 -30.66 -4.25 19.24
CA GLY A 9 -30.75 -5.55 18.63
C GLY A 9 -30.11 -5.56 17.25
N THR A 10 -28.84 -5.92 17.21
CA THR A 10 -28.14 -6.19 15.97
C THR A 10 -28.70 -7.51 15.50
N THR A 11 -29.66 -7.46 14.60
CA THR A 11 -30.14 -8.66 13.91
C THR A 11 -28.92 -9.24 13.19
N ARG A 12 -28.34 -10.27 13.79
CA ARG A 12 -27.14 -10.91 13.24
C ARG A 12 -27.50 -11.52 11.90
N MET A 13 -26.87 -11.03 10.85
CA MET A 13 -27.10 -11.52 9.50
C MET A 13 -26.72 -13.02 9.43
N GLN A 14 -27.64 -13.85 8.95
CA GLN A 14 -27.40 -15.27 8.79
C GLN A 14 -26.60 -15.52 7.51
N LYS A 15 -25.76 -16.57 7.51
CA LYS A 15 -24.97 -16.96 6.33
C LYS A 15 -25.82 -17.34 5.12
N THR A 16 -27.07 -17.70 5.35
CA THR A 16 -28.08 -18.02 4.31
C THR A 16 -28.74 -16.78 3.71
N ASP A 17 -28.55 -15.60 4.29
CA ASP A 17 -29.08 -14.33 3.75
C ASP A 17 -28.37 -14.01 2.42
N VAL A 18 -29.13 -13.68 1.40
CA VAL A 18 -28.59 -13.30 0.08
C VAL A 18 -27.63 -12.12 0.17
N ARG A 19 -27.87 -11.19 1.10
CA ARG A 19 -26.98 -10.03 1.35
C ARG A 19 -25.64 -10.47 1.93
N TYR A 20 -25.62 -11.51 2.77
CA TYR A 20 -24.37 -12.05 3.31
C TYR A 20 -23.47 -12.55 2.18
N GLN A 21 -24.01 -13.31 1.24
CA GLN A 21 -23.26 -13.80 0.09
C GLN A 21 -22.77 -12.65 -0.81
N ALA A 22 -23.62 -11.65 -1.03
CA ALA A 22 -23.23 -10.45 -1.79
C ALA A 22 -22.06 -9.71 -1.13
N PHE A 23 -22.11 -9.51 0.21
CA PHE A 23 -21.00 -8.86 0.94
C PHE A 23 -19.72 -9.68 0.91
N VAL A 24 -19.79 -11.00 1.04
CA VAL A 24 -18.61 -11.88 0.92
C VAL A 24 -18.00 -11.78 -0.48
N THR A 25 -18.83 -11.77 -1.51
CA THR A 25 -18.37 -11.60 -2.90
C THR A 25 -17.66 -10.26 -3.08
N ILE A 26 -18.27 -9.16 -2.64
CA ILE A 26 -17.68 -7.82 -2.71
C ILE A 26 -16.33 -7.77 -1.96
N LEU A 27 -16.27 -8.34 -0.75
CA LEU A 27 -15.02 -8.39 0.01
C LEU A 27 -13.93 -9.17 -0.74
N ASN A 28 -14.25 -10.33 -1.30
CA ASN A 28 -13.29 -11.14 -2.05
C ASN A 28 -12.79 -10.43 -3.32
N GLU A 29 -13.63 -9.64 -3.95
CA GLU A 29 -13.27 -8.87 -5.15
C GLU A 29 -12.45 -7.61 -4.82
N GLN A 30 -12.74 -6.96 -3.70
CA GLN A 30 -12.17 -5.64 -3.36
C GLN A 30 -10.95 -5.72 -2.43
N LEU A 31 -10.81 -6.79 -1.63
CA LEU A 31 -9.66 -6.94 -0.75
C LEU A 31 -8.41 -7.28 -1.56
N ARG A 32 -7.36 -6.50 -1.35
CA ARG A 32 -6.04 -6.72 -1.93
C ARG A 32 -5.00 -6.80 -0.83
N PRO A 33 -4.06 -7.76 -0.89
CA PRO A 33 -2.91 -7.76 0.00
C PRO A 33 -2.11 -6.48 -0.15
N ALA A 34 -1.60 -5.95 0.95
CA ALA A 34 -0.71 -4.80 0.96
C ALA A 34 0.34 -4.96 2.05
N MET A 35 1.53 -4.42 1.82
CA MET A 35 2.67 -4.55 2.73
C MET A 35 2.67 -3.56 3.89
N GLY A 36 1.58 -2.91 4.20
CA GLY A 36 1.48 -1.91 5.25
C GLY A 36 0.84 -0.62 4.76
N CYS A 37 1.41 0.54 5.13
CA CYS A 37 0.84 1.84 4.75
C CYS A 37 0.82 2.02 3.23
N THR A 38 -0.37 2.31 2.68
CA THR A 38 -0.60 2.35 1.24
C THR A 38 -0.01 3.58 0.56
N GLU A 39 0.20 4.69 1.26
CA GLU A 39 0.76 5.91 0.67
C GLU A 39 2.21 5.74 0.19
N PRO A 40 3.17 5.26 1.01
CA PRO A 40 4.50 4.95 0.50
C PRO A 40 4.49 3.84 -0.55
N ILE A 41 3.61 2.84 -0.44
CA ILE A 41 3.47 1.78 -1.43
C ILE A 41 3.00 2.34 -2.78
N ALA A 42 2.05 3.27 -2.80
CA ALA A 42 1.60 3.93 -4.03
C ALA A 42 2.73 4.70 -4.73
N ILE A 43 3.60 5.36 -3.95
CA ILE A 43 4.79 6.05 -4.48
C ILE A 43 5.77 5.04 -5.09
N ALA A 44 6.08 3.96 -4.36
CA ALA A 44 6.96 2.89 -4.85
C ALA A 44 6.41 2.23 -6.12
N TYR A 45 5.11 1.97 -6.16
CA TYR A 45 4.43 1.41 -7.33
C TYR A 45 4.54 2.32 -8.55
N ALA A 46 4.24 3.61 -8.38
CA ALA A 46 4.36 4.59 -9.47
C ALA A 46 5.80 4.69 -9.99
N ALA A 47 6.78 4.66 -9.09
CA ALA A 47 8.21 4.71 -9.42
C ALA A 47 8.67 3.45 -10.17
N ALA A 48 8.26 2.26 -9.71
CA ALA A 48 8.54 0.99 -10.36
C ALA A 48 7.93 0.92 -11.77
N LEU A 49 6.69 1.36 -11.90
CA LEU A 49 6.00 1.41 -13.18
C LEU A 49 6.67 2.41 -14.15
N ALA A 50 7.04 3.59 -13.67
CA ALA A 50 7.75 4.59 -14.45
C ALA A 50 9.11 4.07 -14.96
N ARG A 51 9.89 3.39 -14.09
CA ARG A 51 11.14 2.73 -14.47
C ARG A 51 10.90 1.68 -15.58
N ARG A 52 9.87 0.85 -15.43
CA ARG A 52 9.54 -0.18 -16.43
C ARG A 52 9.19 0.46 -17.78
N ILE A 53 8.43 1.55 -17.78
CA ILE A 53 8.06 2.26 -19.01
C ILE A 53 9.29 2.94 -19.65
N LEU A 54 10.19 3.49 -18.83
CA LEU A 54 11.43 4.12 -19.30
C LEU A 54 12.31 3.10 -20.04
N GLY A 55 12.43 1.87 -19.54
CA GLY A 55 13.19 0.79 -20.17
C GLY A 55 14.72 0.97 -20.14
N GLU A 56 15.22 1.98 -19.47
CA GLU A 56 16.63 2.35 -19.34
C GLU A 56 17.01 2.59 -17.87
N PRO A 57 18.31 2.59 -17.52
CA PRO A 57 18.74 2.97 -16.17
C PRO A 57 18.28 4.36 -15.78
N VAL A 58 17.77 4.49 -14.57
CA VAL A 58 17.27 5.77 -14.05
C VAL A 58 18.43 6.59 -13.51
N GLU A 59 18.73 7.71 -14.13
CA GLU A 59 19.77 8.64 -13.67
C GLU A 59 19.23 9.63 -12.61
N SER A 60 17.99 10.04 -12.74
CA SER A 60 17.34 10.96 -11.80
C SER A 60 15.85 10.76 -11.79
N ALA A 61 15.22 11.10 -10.65
CA ALA A 61 13.77 11.04 -10.51
C ALA A 61 13.23 12.32 -9.86
N ARG A 62 12.08 12.78 -10.36
CA ARG A 62 11.34 13.87 -9.74
C ARG A 62 9.94 13.39 -9.35
N VAL A 63 9.67 13.42 -8.05
CA VAL A 63 8.38 13.01 -7.48
C VAL A 63 7.51 14.22 -7.21
N ARG A 64 6.30 14.23 -7.75
CA ARG A 64 5.27 15.23 -7.45
C ARG A 64 4.09 14.50 -6.82
N VAL A 65 3.72 14.92 -5.64
CA VAL A 65 2.61 14.32 -4.88
C VAL A 65 1.70 15.40 -4.32
N SER A 66 0.46 15.05 -4.01
CA SER A 66 -0.48 15.94 -3.35
C SER A 66 -0.05 16.27 -1.92
N GLY A 67 -0.54 17.39 -1.37
CA GLY A 67 -0.31 17.72 0.03
C GLY A 67 -0.78 16.64 1.00
N ASN A 68 -1.83 15.91 0.65
CA ASN A 68 -2.33 14.78 1.45
C ASN A 68 -1.32 13.63 1.51
N ILE A 69 -0.71 13.27 0.39
CA ILE A 69 0.36 12.27 0.35
C ILE A 69 1.58 12.73 1.14
N ILE A 70 1.99 14.00 1.02
CA ILE A 70 3.09 14.56 1.83
C ILE A 70 2.79 14.39 3.32
N LYS A 71 1.60 14.80 3.75
CA LYS A 71 1.18 14.70 5.15
C LYS A 71 1.27 13.26 5.67
N ASN A 72 0.83 12.30 4.88
CA ASN A 72 0.70 10.91 5.31
C ASN A 72 1.97 10.07 5.09
N ALA A 73 2.83 10.41 4.13
CA ALA A 73 3.98 9.59 3.75
C ALA A 73 5.34 10.12 4.26
N LYS A 74 5.48 11.42 4.53
CA LYS A 74 6.80 12.05 4.79
C LYS A 74 7.61 11.42 5.93
N SER A 75 6.97 10.82 6.92
CA SER A 75 7.63 10.25 8.11
C SER A 75 7.32 8.77 8.30
N VAL A 76 6.61 8.18 7.38
CA VAL A 76 6.19 6.77 7.48
C VAL A 76 7.34 5.86 7.04
N THR A 77 7.54 4.81 7.80
CA THR A 77 8.51 3.77 7.43
C THR A 77 8.04 3.05 6.18
N VAL A 78 8.90 2.98 5.19
CA VAL A 78 8.66 2.22 3.96
C VAL A 78 8.88 0.74 4.26
N PRO A 79 7.90 -0.13 4.00
CA PRO A 79 8.06 -1.56 4.24
C PRO A 79 9.27 -2.15 3.52
N ASN A 80 9.89 -3.15 4.12
CA ASN A 80 11.01 -3.91 3.54
C ASN A 80 12.23 -3.07 3.14
N THR A 81 12.52 -1.97 3.86
CA THR A 81 13.64 -1.06 3.56
C THR A 81 14.57 -0.79 4.75
N ASP A 82 14.63 -1.70 5.73
CA ASP A 82 15.44 -1.53 6.96
C ASP A 82 15.13 -0.22 7.70
N GLY A 83 13.83 0.15 7.74
CA GLY A 83 13.39 1.31 8.48
C GLY A 83 13.58 2.66 7.78
N LYS A 84 13.95 2.69 6.51
CA LYS A 84 13.99 3.93 5.73
C LYS A 84 12.59 4.57 5.67
N LYS A 85 12.54 5.90 5.65
CA LYS A 85 11.29 6.65 5.79
C LYS A 85 11.13 7.68 4.68
N GLY A 86 9.87 7.99 4.41
CA GLY A 86 9.51 9.15 3.59
C GLY A 86 9.36 8.86 2.12
N ILE A 87 9.07 9.93 1.39
CA ILE A 87 8.70 9.90 -0.03
C ILE A 87 9.89 9.47 -0.90
N GLU A 88 11.08 10.01 -0.60
CA GLU A 88 12.30 9.71 -1.32
C GLU A 88 12.67 8.22 -1.20
N ALA A 89 12.59 7.68 0.02
CA ALA A 89 12.86 6.27 0.27
C ALA A 89 11.87 5.36 -0.46
N ALA A 90 10.59 5.71 -0.46
CA ALA A 90 9.56 4.95 -1.18
C ALA A 90 9.80 4.97 -2.70
N CYS A 91 10.14 6.14 -3.25
CA CYS A 91 10.48 6.28 -4.66
C CYS A 91 11.73 5.46 -5.04
N ALA A 92 12.81 5.59 -4.26
CA ALA A 92 14.04 4.85 -4.48
C ALA A 92 13.81 3.33 -4.43
N ALA A 93 13.08 2.84 -3.43
CA ALA A 93 12.71 1.43 -3.31
C ALA A 93 11.98 0.91 -4.56
N GLY A 94 11.03 1.68 -5.07
CA GLY A 94 10.32 1.35 -6.31
C GLY A 94 11.22 1.31 -7.53
N ILE A 95 12.15 2.28 -7.66
CA ILE A 95 13.10 2.35 -8.78
C ILE A 95 14.08 1.19 -8.73
N ILE A 96 14.65 0.88 -7.57
CA ILE A 96 15.74 -0.07 -7.44
C ILE A 96 15.26 -1.51 -7.62
N GLY A 97 14.26 -1.93 -6.85
CA GLY A 97 13.83 -3.33 -6.81
C GLY A 97 12.32 -3.54 -6.87
N GLY A 98 11.54 -2.51 -7.20
CA GLY A 98 10.09 -2.64 -7.29
C GLY A 98 9.64 -3.49 -8.49
N ASP A 99 8.69 -4.39 -8.24
CA ASP A 99 8.00 -5.18 -9.26
C ASP A 99 6.54 -4.71 -9.37
N PRO A 100 6.20 -3.91 -10.40
CA PRO A 100 4.86 -3.34 -10.51
C PRO A 100 3.76 -4.38 -10.76
N ASP A 101 4.10 -5.61 -11.16
CA ASP A 101 3.09 -6.67 -11.32
C ASP A 101 2.57 -7.20 -9.98
N LEU A 102 3.27 -6.89 -8.89
CA LEU A 102 2.85 -7.20 -7.53
C LEU A 102 1.93 -6.13 -6.89
N GLU A 103 1.53 -5.11 -7.63
CA GLU A 103 0.62 -4.05 -7.17
C GLU A 103 1.02 -3.46 -5.80
N LEU A 104 0.19 -3.67 -4.75
CA LEU A 104 0.44 -3.18 -3.39
C LEU A 104 1.55 -3.94 -2.63
N GLU A 105 2.10 -4.98 -3.22
CA GLU A 105 3.26 -5.72 -2.73
C GLU A 105 4.52 -5.42 -3.56
N VAL A 106 4.53 -4.32 -4.29
CA VAL A 106 5.54 -3.91 -5.27
C VAL A 106 6.99 -4.01 -4.79
N ILE A 107 7.26 -3.77 -3.50
CA ILE A 107 8.60 -3.83 -2.90
C ILE A 107 8.80 -5.04 -1.98
N SER A 108 7.93 -6.07 -2.10
CA SER A 108 8.04 -7.29 -1.27
C SER A 108 9.31 -8.09 -1.53
N ARG A 109 9.89 -7.96 -2.71
CA ARG A 109 11.06 -8.71 -3.16
C ARG A 109 12.39 -7.94 -3.07
N LEU A 110 12.40 -6.76 -2.45
CA LEU A 110 13.64 -6.03 -2.19
C LEU A 110 14.63 -6.90 -1.42
N THR A 111 15.87 -6.91 -1.88
CA THR A 111 16.97 -7.63 -1.26
C THR A 111 17.89 -6.69 -0.47
N GLN A 112 18.77 -7.24 0.35
CA GLN A 112 19.80 -6.45 1.04
C GLN A 112 20.77 -5.74 0.08
N GLU A 113 20.98 -6.30 -1.10
CA GLU A 113 21.80 -5.67 -2.15
C GLU A 113 21.11 -4.40 -2.69
N ASP A 114 19.79 -4.40 -2.79
CA ASP A 114 19.00 -3.24 -3.22
C ASP A 114 18.99 -2.10 -2.18
N LEU A 115 19.33 -2.40 -0.93
CA LEU A 115 19.27 -1.42 0.17
C LEU A 115 20.62 -0.74 0.44
N ASN A 116 21.71 -1.25 -0.13
CA ASN A 116 23.07 -0.73 -0.01
C ASN A 116 23.42 0.23 -1.15
#